data_82960323db4b67a99bfd858c6e31f9b9
#
_entry.id   82960323db4b67a99bfd858c6e31f9b9
#
_cell.length_a   1.000
_cell.length_b   1.000
_cell.length_c   1.000
_cell.angle_alpha   90.00
_cell.angle_beta   90.00
_cell.angle_gamma   90.00
#
_symmetry.space_group_name_H-M   'P 1'
#
loop_
_entity.id
_entity.type
_entity.pdbx_description
1 polymer ?
#
loop_
_entity_poly.entity_id
_entity_poly.type
_entity_poly.pdbx_seq_one_letter_code
_entity_poly.pdbx_strand_id
1 'polypeptide(L)'
;LLLLIVRYLIHKFKPKKVVATDEVMTSPSFIKQKWFGEQRTPVYVYKWEDVQIQHGIGDLHIDLTKAANIKENNTIVVRHILGKVQVILPVNYNINLHVAAFYGSTYVNEKSYKVENNNIHIEEMMKPDNYTVNIYVSTFIGDVEVIYR
;
A
#
# COMPACT_ATOMS: atom_id res chain seq x y z
N LEU A 1 -0.12 -34.87 5.53
CA LEU A 1 0.27 -34.57 4.17
C LEU A 1 0.06 -33.10 3.85
N LEU A 2 -1.10 -32.55 4.21
CA LEU A 2 -1.43 -31.14 4.04
C LEU A 2 -0.47 -30.23 4.81
N LEU A 3 -0.12 -30.62 6.03
CA LEU A 3 0.84 -29.90 6.87
C LEU A 3 2.24 -29.82 6.25
N LEU A 4 2.67 -30.88 5.56
CA LEU A 4 3.96 -30.91 4.89
C LEU A 4 3.97 -30.01 3.68
N ILE A 5 2.88 -29.94 2.93
CA ILE A 5 2.75 -29.07 1.77
C ILE A 5 2.74 -27.60 2.21
N VAL A 6 1.97 -27.26 3.22
CA VAL A 6 1.92 -25.90 3.78
C VAL A 6 3.29 -25.50 4.32
N ARG A 7 3.96 -26.40 5.02
CA ARG A 7 5.30 -26.15 5.55
C ARG A 7 6.34 -25.96 4.45
N TYR A 8 6.24 -26.73 3.38
CA TYR A 8 7.08 -26.60 2.21
C TYR A 8 6.86 -25.26 1.51
N LEU A 9 5.60 -24.87 1.32
CA LEU A 9 5.25 -23.58 0.70
C LEU A 9 5.72 -22.40 1.56
N ILE A 10 5.53 -22.45 2.85
CA ILE A 10 5.99 -21.42 3.78
C ILE A 10 7.52 -21.34 3.75
N HIS A 11 8.22 -22.45 3.67
CA HIS A 11 9.69 -22.45 3.61
C HIS A 11 10.22 -21.93 2.28
N LYS A 12 9.54 -22.23 1.18
CA LYS A 12 9.91 -21.78 -0.15
C LYS A 12 9.65 -20.28 -0.36
N PHE A 13 8.61 -19.75 0.27
CA PHE A 13 8.22 -18.35 0.18
C PHE A 13 8.69 -17.49 1.36
N LYS A 14 9.49 -18.04 2.24
CA LYS A 14 10.19 -17.21 3.21
C LYS A 14 11.03 -16.19 2.43
N PRO A 15 10.75 -14.89 2.61
CA PRO A 15 11.66 -13.90 2.04
C PRO A 15 13.05 -14.21 2.59
N LYS A 16 14.01 -14.37 1.71
CA LYS A 16 15.39 -14.43 2.12
C LYS A 16 15.60 -13.27 3.07
N LYS A 17 16.02 -13.54 4.29
CA LYS A 17 16.55 -12.50 5.14
C LYS A 17 17.65 -11.82 4.34
N VAL A 18 17.30 -10.74 3.69
CA VAL A 18 18.30 -9.81 3.28
C VAL A 18 18.93 -9.38 4.59
N VAL A 19 20.14 -9.80 4.79
CA VAL A 19 20.93 -9.29 5.90
C VAL A 19 20.91 -7.79 5.71
N ALA A 20 20.15 -7.13 6.55
CA ALA A 20 20.11 -5.69 6.56
C ALA A 20 21.47 -5.21 7.01
N THR A 21 22.34 -5.10 6.07
CA THR A 21 23.54 -4.33 6.25
C THR A 21 23.15 -2.86 6.35
N ASP A 22 23.97 -2.07 6.93
CA ASP A 22 23.70 -0.64 7.16
C ASP A 22 23.32 0.14 5.89
N GLU A 23 23.56 -0.42 4.74
CA GLU A 23 23.11 0.13 3.46
C GLU A 23 21.61 0.18 3.30
N VAL A 24 20.90 -0.53 4.10
CA VAL A 24 19.43 -0.43 4.16
C VAL A 24 18.98 0.99 4.50
N MET A 25 19.87 1.75 5.07
CA MET A 25 19.61 3.16 5.31
C MET A 25 19.45 3.98 4.05
N THR A 26 19.92 3.50 2.91
CA THR A 26 19.81 4.18 1.63
C THR A 26 18.55 3.76 0.86
N SER A 27 17.99 2.62 1.19
CA SER A 27 16.72 2.17 0.64
C SER A 27 15.67 2.21 1.74
N PRO A 28 14.71 3.15 1.67
CA PRO A 28 13.71 3.22 2.70
C PRO A 28 12.65 2.15 2.47
N SER A 29 12.97 0.94 2.77
CA SER A 29 11.90 -0.01 3.02
C SER A 29 11.31 0.32 4.39
N PHE A 30 10.64 1.46 4.49
CA PHE A 30 9.91 1.82 5.70
C PHE A 30 8.73 0.88 5.93
N ILE A 31 8.38 0.07 4.96
CA ILE A 31 7.42 -1.01 5.10
C ILE A 31 8.10 -2.32 4.77
N LYS A 32 8.11 -3.21 5.74
CA LYS A 32 8.59 -4.57 5.55
C LYS A 32 7.52 -5.38 4.83
N GLN A 33 7.93 -6.18 3.86
CA GLN A 33 7.00 -7.08 3.21
C GLN A 33 6.69 -8.26 4.12
N LYS A 34 5.43 -8.44 4.44
CA LYS A 34 4.95 -9.51 5.31
C LYS A 34 3.82 -10.28 4.64
N TRP A 35 3.79 -11.57 4.90
CA TRP A 35 2.66 -12.40 4.49
C TRP A 35 1.49 -12.32 5.46
N PHE A 36 1.75 -12.10 6.73
CA PHE A 36 0.74 -12.09 7.78
C PHE A 36 0.96 -10.92 8.73
N GLY A 37 -0.14 -10.36 9.19
CA GLY A 37 -0.16 -9.32 10.20
C GLY A 37 -0.25 -7.92 9.64
N GLU A 38 -0.47 -6.98 10.52
CA GLU A 38 -0.58 -5.58 10.19
C GLU A 38 0.78 -4.97 9.83
N GLN A 39 0.77 -4.11 8.84
CA GLN A 39 1.91 -3.29 8.46
C GLN A 39 1.52 -1.83 8.40
N ARG A 40 2.41 -0.97 8.80
CA ARG A 40 2.22 0.48 8.71
C ARG A 40 3.52 1.23 8.48
N THR A 41 3.40 2.40 7.90
CA THR A 41 4.51 3.34 7.81
C THR A 41 4.93 3.83 9.20
N PRO A 42 6.16 4.31 9.36
CA PRO A 42 6.61 4.86 10.64
C PRO A 42 5.70 5.98 11.15
N VAL A 43 5.57 6.08 12.47
CA VAL A 43 4.83 7.17 13.13
C VAL A 43 5.66 8.44 13.30
N TYR A 44 6.93 8.40 12.92
CA TYR A 44 7.84 9.54 12.91
C TYR A 44 8.10 10.00 11.47
N VAL A 45 8.69 11.16 11.30
CA VAL A 45 9.05 11.70 9.98
C VAL A 45 10.05 10.75 9.30
N TYR A 46 9.72 10.33 8.09
CA TYR A 46 10.56 9.43 7.31
C TYR A 46 10.74 9.98 5.90
N LYS A 47 11.82 9.57 5.24
CA LYS A 47 12.08 9.95 3.86
C LYS A 47 11.19 9.14 2.92
N TRP A 48 10.47 9.84 2.05
CA TRP A 48 9.60 9.19 1.07
C TRP A 48 10.40 8.68 -0.13
N GLU A 49 10.06 7.50 -0.57
CA GLU A 49 10.40 6.97 -1.90
C GLU A 49 9.21 6.19 -2.44
N ASP A 50 9.14 6.08 -3.75
CA ASP A 50 8.14 5.24 -4.38
C ASP A 50 8.24 3.81 -3.87
N VAL A 51 7.11 3.19 -3.58
CA VAL A 51 7.08 1.88 -2.94
C VAL A 51 6.33 0.87 -3.78
N GLN A 52 6.82 -0.35 -3.71
CA GLN A 52 6.13 -1.53 -4.19
C GLN A 52 6.03 -2.51 -3.04
N ILE A 53 4.80 -2.80 -2.63
CA ILE A 53 4.52 -3.59 -1.44
C ILE A 53 3.79 -4.86 -1.83
N GLN A 54 4.30 -6.00 -1.36
CA GLN A 54 3.58 -7.26 -1.42
C GLN A 54 3.20 -7.64 0.01
N HIS A 55 1.91 -7.78 0.24
CA HIS A 55 1.37 -8.10 1.56
C HIS A 55 0.36 -9.24 1.41
N GLY A 56 0.38 -10.18 2.31
CA GLY A 56 -0.53 -11.32 2.25
C GLY A 56 -1.85 -11.04 2.98
N ILE A 57 -1.92 -11.48 4.20
CA ILE A 57 -3.13 -11.39 5.02
C ILE A 57 -2.90 -10.44 6.18
N GLY A 58 -3.76 -9.45 6.31
CA GLY A 58 -3.69 -8.42 7.34
C GLY A 58 -3.90 -7.03 6.78
N ASP A 59 -3.93 -6.05 7.65
CA ASP A 59 -4.17 -4.67 7.25
C ASP A 59 -2.86 -3.95 6.94
N LEU A 60 -2.91 -3.09 5.94
CA LEU A 60 -1.79 -2.27 5.51
C LEU A 60 -2.16 -0.80 5.64
N HIS A 61 -1.34 -0.04 6.37
CA HIS A 61 -1.54 1.40 6.58
C HIS A 61 -0.35 2.18 6.05
N ILE A 62 -0.60 3.04 5.09
CA ILE A 62 0.41 3.91 4.49
C ILE A 62 0.02 5.35 4.81
N ASP A 63 0.83 6.03 5.60
CA ASP A 63 0.59 7.41 6.02
C ASP A 63 1.66 8.32 5.43
N LEU A 64 1.25 9.18 4.52
CA LEU A 64 2.15 10.15 3.87
C LEU A 64 2.19 11.49 4.60
N THR A 65 1.42 11.68 5.66
CA THR A 65 1.46 12.94 6.42
C THR A 65 2.78 13.14 7.14
N LYS A 66 3.52 12.07 7.38
CA LYS A 66 4.85 12.09 7.99
C LYS A 66 5.99 11.98 6.97
N ALA A 67 5.66 11.83 5.70
CA ALA A 67 6.66 11.66 4.65
C ALA A 67 7.38 12.98 4.36
N ALA A 68 8.71 12.92 4.31
CA ALA A 68 9.55 14.02 3.87
C ALA A 68 10.07 13.76 2.47
N ASN A 69 10.47 14.81 1.76
CA ASN A 69 10.99 14.73 0.39
C ASN A 69 10.00 14.13 -0.62
N ILE A 70 8.74 14.48 -0.48
CA ILE A 70 7.72 14.14 -1.47
C ILE A 70 8.06 14.80 -2.80
N LYS A 71 7.95 14.01 -3.86
CA LYS A 71 8.20 14.48 -5.23
C LYS A 71 6.92 15.05 -5.84
N GLU A 72 7.06 15.67 -7.01
CA GLU A 72 5.91 16.12 -7.78
C GLU A 72 4.97 14.97 -8.14
N ASN A 73 5.53 13.83 -8.54
CA ASN A 73 4.81 12.59 -8.80
C ASN A 73 5.37 11.46 -7.94
N ASN A 74 4.49 10.76 -7.26
CA ASN A 74 4.84 9.66 -6.36
C ASN A 74 4.03 8.43 -6.72
N THR A 75 4.58 7.25 -6.52
CA THR A 75 3.92 6.01 -6.88
C THR A 75 3.89 5.02 -5.72
N ILE A 76 2.72 4.46 -5.48
CA ILE A 76 2.50 3.39 -4.52
C ILE A 76 1.89 2.21 -5.27
N VAL A 77 2.57 1.07 -5.26
CA VAL A 77 2.06 -0.17 -5.83
C VAL A 77 1.89 -1.17 -4.71
N VAL A 78 0.68 -1.66 -4.54
CA VAL A 78 0.34 -2.64 -3.50
C VAL A 78 -0.25 -3.89 -4.13
N ARG A 79 0.30 -5.03 -3.79
CA ARG A 79 -0.28 -6.33 -4.04
C ARG A 79 -0.68 -6.95 -2.71
N HIS A 80 -1.95 -7.23 -2.56
CA HIS A 80 -2.52 -7.65 -1.30
C HIS A 80 -3.48 -8.83 -1.53
N ILE A 81 -3.60 -9.71 -0.56
CA ILE A 81 -4.48 -10.87 -0.69
C ILE A 81 -5.77 -10.66 0.10
N LEU A 82 -5.67 -10.47 1.39
CA LEU A 82 -6.83 -10.38 2.28
C LEU A 82 -6.61 -9.34 3.37
N GLY A 83 -7.54 -8.40 3.47
CA GLY A 83 -7.53 -7.36 4.50
C GLY A 83 -7.74 -5.97 3.92
N LYS A 84 -7.54 -4.96 4.74
CA LYS A 84 -7.76 -3.56 4.39
C LYS A 84 -6.44 -2.88 4.01
N VAL A 85 -6.47 -2.09 2.96
CA VAL A 85 -5.38 -1.19 2.59
C VAL A 85 -5.85 0.23 2.84
N GLN A 86 -5.17 0.95 3.72
CA GLN A 86 -5.49 2.33 4.04
C GLN A 86 -4.32 3.24 3.66
N VAL A 87 -4.61 4.30 2.93
CA VAL A 87 -3.63 5.32 2.55
C VAL A 87 -4.12 6.66 3.11
N ILE A 88 -3.28 7.32 3.88
CA ILE A 88 -3.56 8.62 4.47
C ILE A 88 -2.69 9.66 3.81
N LEU A 89 -3.30 10.70 3.29
CA LEU A 89 -2.64 11.76 2.51
C LEU A 89 -2.91 13.13 3.11
N PRO A 90 -1.99 14.08 2.97
CA PRO A 90 -2.29 15.48 3.22
C PRO A 90 -3.42 15.99 2.34
N VAL A 91 -4.20 16.95 2.85
CA VAL A 91 -5.47 17.41 2.26
C VAL A 91 -5.33 17.97 0.85
N ASN A 92 -4.16 18.48 0.52
CA ASN A 92 -3.92 19.18 -0.76
C ASN A 92 -3.24 18.32 -1.83
N TYR A 93 -3.12 17.01 -1.61
CA TYR A 93 -2.51 16.13 -2.61
C TYR A 93 -3.54 15.68 -3.63
N ASN A 94 -3.11 15.60 -4.88
CA ASN A 94 -3.88 14.99 -5.96
C ASN A 94 -3.66 13.48 -5.96
N ILE A 95 -4.68 12.72 -6.29
CA ILE A 95 -4.55 11.27 -6.39
C ILE A 95 -5.01 10.74 -7.74
N ASN A 96 -4.30 9.71 -8.20
CA ASN A 96 -4.74 8.78 -9.23
C ASN A 96 -4.82 7.41 -8.57
N LEU A 97 -6.01 6.92 -8.33
CA LEU A 97 -6.23 5.65 -7.64
C LEU A 97 -6.75 4.60 -8.63
N HIS A 98 -5.99 3.53 -8.76
CA HIS A 98 -6.39 2.36 -9.53
C HIS A 98 -6.54 1.18 -8.57
N VAL A 99 -7.73 0.63 -8.50
CA VAL A 99 -8.01 -0.54 -7.66
C VAL A 99 -8.50 -1.68 -8.52
N ALA A 100 -7.82 -2.80 -8.43
CA ALA A 100 -8.28 -4.06 -8.98
C ALA A 100 -8.57 -5.01 -7.83
N ALA A 101 -9.81 -5.45 -7.70
CA ALA A 101 -10.21 -6.33 -6.62
C ALA A 101 -11.19 -7.40 -7.12
N PHE A 102 -11.03 -8.62 -6.62
CA PHE A 102 -12.05 -9.64 -6.86
C PHE A 102 -13.32 -9.31 -6.10
N TYR A 103 -13.18 -8.93 -4.83
CA TYR A 103 -14.31 -8.53 -3.98
C TYR A 103 -13.85 -7.51 -2.93
N GLY A 104 -14.59 -6.44 -2.80
CA GLY A 104 -14.32 -5.41 -1.81
C GLY A 104 -14.93 -4.07 -2.17
N SER A 105 -14.65 -3.07 -1.36
CA SER A 105 -15.10 -1.71 -1.56
C SER A 105 -13.94 -0.74 -1.50
N THR A 106 -14.04 0.34 -2.27
CA THR A 106 -13.06 1.42 -2.26
C THR A 106 -13.72 2.67 -1.69
N TYR A 107 -13.04 3.31 -0.76
CA TYR A 107 -13.50 4.54 -0.13
C TYR A 107 -12.48 5.63 -0.36
N VAL A 108 -12.93 6.75 -0.91
CA VAL A 108 -12.12 7.97 -1.02
C VAL A 108 -12.80 9.04 -0.19
N ASN A 109 -12.18 9.38 0.95
CA ASN A 109 -12.82 10.15 2.01
C ASN A 109 -14.12 9.48 2.43
N GLU A 110 -15.27 10.11 2.23
CA GLU A 110 -16.56 9.54 2.60
C GLU A 110 -17.31 8.91 1.42
N LYS A 111 -16.73 8.96 0.21
CA LYS A 111 -17.34 8.36 -0.98
C LYS A 111 -17.01 6.89 -1.07
N SER A 112 -18.00 6.07 -1.29
CA SER A 112 -17.88 4.62 -1.40
C SER A 112 -18.05 4.16 -2.84
N TYR A 113 -17.14 3.30 -3.28
CA TYR A 113 -17.15 2.68 -4.61
C TYR A 113 -17.03 1.18 -4.42
N LYS A 114 -18.03 0.43 -4.89
CA LYS A 114 -18.00 -1.02 -4.80
C LYS A 114 -17.20 -1.61 -5.96
N VAL A 115 -16.22 -2.46 -5.65
CA VAL A 115 -15.36 -3.12 -6.63
C VAL A 115 -15.61 -4.62 -6.55
N GLU A 116 -16.20 -5.20 -7.58
CA GLU A 116 -16.36 -6.64 -7.70
C GLU A 116 -15.77 -7.07 -9.04
N ASN A 117 -14.67 -7.80 -8.99
CA ASN A 117 -13.98 -8.34 -10.17
C ASN A 117 -13.75 -7.28 -11.28
N ASN A 118 -13.59 -6.05 -10.89
CA ASN A 118 -13.45 -4.91 -11.79
C ASN A 118 -12.31 -4.01 -11.37
N ASN A 119 -11.88 -3.21 -12.33
CA ASN A 119 -10.92 -2.15 -12.10
C ASN A 119 -11.66 -0.83 -11.89
N ILE A 120 -11.29 -0.11 -10.85
CA ILE A 120 -11.77 1.26 -10.65
C ILE A 120 -10.61 2.22 -10.80
N HIS A 121 -10.85 3.28 -11.52
CA HIS A 121 -9.93 4.41 -11.62
C HIS A 121 -10.60 5.65 -11.06
N ILE A 122 -10.01 6.22 -10.03
CA ILE A 122 -10.50 7.43 -9.39
C ILE A 122 -9.42 8.48 -9.47
N GLU A 123 -9.78 9.63 -10.00
CA GLU A 123 -8.88 10.76 -10.15
C GLU A 123 -9.45 11.95 -9.38
N GLU A 124 -8.70 12.44 -8.40
CA GLU A 124 -9.06 13.65 -7.69
C GLU A 124 -7.93 14.67 -7.81
N MET A 125 -8.20 15.73 -8.54
CA MET A 125 -7.28 16.84 -8.77
C MET A 125 -7.85 18.10 -8.14
N MET A 126 -7.28 18.51 -7.03
CA MET A 126 -7.69 19.75 -6.37
C MET A 126 -6.99 20.98 -6.91
N LYS A 127 -5.71 20.86 -7.25
CA LYS A 127 -4.89 21.96 -7.80
C LYS A 127 -3.82 21.39 -8.72
N PRO A 128 -3.60 21.99 -9.91
CA PRO A 128 -2.63 21.45 -10.87
C PRO A 128 -1.16 21.51 -10.40
N ASP A 129 -0.85 22.39 -9.45
CA ASP A 129 0.53 22.59 -8.98
C ASP A 129 0.88 21.81 -7.71
N ASN A 130 -0.01 20.93 -7.25
CA ASN A 130 0.22 20.15 -6.05
C ASN A 130 0.84 18.80 -6.36
N TYR A 131 1.39 18.17 -5.32
CA TYR A 131 1.93 16.82 -5.40
C TYR A 131 0.85 15.83 -5.80
N THR A 132 1.22 14.90 -6.65
CA THR A 132 0.34 13.83 -7.11
C THR A 132 0.85 12.50 -6.60
N VAL A 133 -0.06 11.66 -6.12
CA VAL A 133 0.23 10.31 -5.70
C VAL A 133 -0.55 9.34 -6.58
N ASN A 134 0.17 8.50 -7.29
CA ASN A 134 -0.41 7.45 -8.11
C ASN A 134 -0.44 6.16 -7.27
N ILE A 135 -1.62 5.65 -7.02
CA ILE A 135 -1.85 4.50 -6.15
C ILE A 135 -2.42 3.35 -6.98
N TYR A 136 -1.70 2.25 -7.02
CA TYR A 136 -2.12 1.04 -7.71
C TYR A 136 -2.27 -0.08 -6.68
N VAL A 137 -3.49 -0.48 -6.42
CA VAL A 137 -3.78 -1.55 -5.47
C VAL A 137 -4.41 -2.72 -6.20
N SER A 138 -3.80 -3.88 -6.05
CA SER A 138 -4.36 -5.15 -6.50
C SER A 138 -4.60 -6.01 -5.27
N THR A 139 -5.85 -6.34 -5.01
CA THR A 139 -6.24 -7.15 -3.85
C THR A 139 -7.19 -8.25 -4.28
N PHE A 140 -7.17 -9.38 -3.56
CA PHE A 140 -8.13 -10.44 -3.84
C PHE A 140 -9.44 -10.18 -3.10
N ILE A 141 -9.38 -10.07 -1.80
CA ILE A 141 -10.56 -9.72 -0.97
C ILE A 141 -10.15 -8.66 0.04
N GLY A 142 -10.76 -7.50 -0.04
CA GLY A 142 -10.49 -6.45 0.94
C GLY A 142 -10.93 -5.07 0.49
N ASP A 143 -10.94 -4.17 1.43
CA ASP A 143 -11.30 -2.78 1.21
C ASP A 143 -10.07 -1.93 1.03
N VAL A 144 -10.20 -0.93 0.18
CA VAL A 144 -9.17 0.10 -0.04
C VAL A 144 -9.74 1.43 0.41
N GLU A 145 -9.03 2.11 1.28
CA GLU A 145 -9.47 3.39 1.82
C GLU A 145 -8.39 4.45 1.64
N VAL A 146 -8.78 5.60 1.09
CA VAL A 146 -7.92 6.77 0.98
C VAL A 146 -8.54 7.89 1.82
N ILE A 147 -7.77 8.39 2.78
CA ILE A 147 -8.21 9.43 3.70
C ILE A 147 -7.32 10.64 3.55
N TYR A 148 -7.93 11.81 3.46
CA TYR A 148 -7.23 13.09 3.53
C TYR A 148 -7.27 13.64 4.96
N ARG A 149 -6.10 14.00 5.45
CA ARG A 149 -5.96 14.60 6.79
C ARG A 149 -5.16 15.88 6.79
#